data_59f8e3dcd8aa3ce0d2c6d9e2072c99b6
#
_entry.id   59f8e3dcd8aa3ce0d2c6d9e2072c99b6
#
_cell.length_a   1.000
_cell.length_b   1.000
_cell.length_c   1.000
_cell.angle_alpha   90.00
_cell.angle_beta   90.00
_cell.angle_gamma   90.00
#
_symmetry.space_group_name_H-M   'P 1'
#
loop_
_entity.id
_entity.type
_entity.pdbx_description
1 polymer ?
#
loop_
_entity_poly.entity_id
_entity_poly.type
_entity_poly.pdbx_seq_one_letter_code
_entity_poly.pdbx_strand_id
1 'polypeptide(L)'
;MKSDAYYDFPIIKSWNELEQHLKTDSKVIIGVGGGQRREVLARKIACLGGVLTTFISQKALVGGYDNTIEPGVVILSGATITCNVSIGQGTFINKSTVISHDVRIGRYCEVSPGAKILGRAIIGDRTEIGANAIILPDVIVGADCKIGAGAVVTRNIDSHTTVAGVPARSITKSSNNAFKLKSKIRNLLYHIRIADFRKLREYNHYVFGKRKLMFLELLSHSWMYGASFENYYELQFFKKSRTECRQYLTSSLRHELTRQVNDPCEALVLKDKVRFSEVFEDILGRRVMTFDEIKRQMHDPYSISINEVVIKPIKGQAGQGIIFPMQNFTSLRQLHDYVISTVKKPDEYLYEERIIQHSALNKLNPSSLNTLRIVTYYDESINKVDVWSVVLRIGIKART
;
A
#
# COMPACT_ATOMS: atom_id res chain seq x y z
N MET A 1 -5.54 8.29 21.93
CA MET A 1 -6.54 7.87 22.92
C MET A 1 -5.96 6.74 23.73
N LYS A 2 -6.01 6.83 25.07
CA LYS A 2 -5.44 5.82 26.00
C LYS A 2 -6.52 4.92 26.65
N SER A 3 -7.80 5.21 26.43
CA SER A 3 -8.92 4.43 26.98
C SER A 3 -9.26 3.23 26.09
N ASP A 4 -9.78 2.17 26.69
CA ASP A 4 -10.19 0.95 25.98
C ASP A 4 -11.65 1.01 25.51
N ALA A 5 -12.38 2.07 25.88
CA ALA A 5 -13.73 2.34 25.44
C ALA A 5 -13.97 3.84 25.23
N TYR A 6 -14.90 4.16 24.36
CA TYR A 6 -15.44 5.49 24.16
C TYR A 6 -16.96 5.44 24.40
N TYR A 7 -17.42 6.09 25.46
CA TYR A 7 -18.71 5.77 26.08
C TYR A 7 -18.82 4.28 26.37
N ASP A 8 -19.87 3.60 25.94
CA ASP A 8 -20.11 2.16 26.13
C ASP A 8 -19.57 1.32 24.96
N PHE A 9 -18.84 1.94 24.01
CA PHE A 9 -18.33 1.24 22.83
C PHE A 9 -16.87 0.85 23.00
N PRO A 10 -16.49 -0.41 22.76
CA PRO A 10 -15.10 -0.85 22.79
C PRO A 10 -14.28 -0.18 21.67
N ILE A 11 -13.03 0.14 21.97
CA ILE A 11 -12.11 0.70 20.97
C ILE A 11 -11.19 -0.41 20.49
N ILE A 12 -11.29 -0.74 19.22
CA ILE A 12 -10.36 -1.63 18.53
C ILE A 12 -9.08 -0.86 18.20
N LYS A 13 -7.93 -1.35 18.67
CA LYS A 13 -6.63 -0.65 18.56
C LYS A 13 -5.70 -1.25 17.51
N SER A 14 -6.01 -2.42 16.99
CA SER A 14 -5.18 -3.10 16.00
C SER A 14 -5.98 -3.63 14.82
N TRP A 15 -5.31 -3.81 13.68
CA TRP A 15 -5.93 -4.42 12.51
C TRP A 15 -6.28 -5.89 12.70
N ASN A 16 -5.53 -6.60 13.53
CA ASN A 16 -5.79 -8.01 13.86
C ASN A 16 -7.08 -8.15 14.69
N GLU A 17 -7.30 -7.25 15.66
CA GLU A 17 -8.56 -7.20 16.41
C GLU A 17 -9.73 -6.88 15.48
N LEU A 18 -9.57 -5.92 14.57
CA LEU A 18 -10.60 -5.61 13.59
C LEU A 18 -10.93 -6.83 12.72
N GLU A 19 -9.93 -7.53 12.21
CA GLU A 19 -10.12 -8.74 11.41
C GLU A 19 -10.92 -9.81 12.16
N GLN A 20 -10.69 -9.99 13.45
CA GLN A 20 -11.48 -10.92 14.27
C GLN A 20 -12.94 -10.45 14.43
N HIS A 21 -13.15 -9.15 14.66
CA HIS A 21 -14.51 -8.59 14.74
C HIS A 21 -15.27 -8.75 13.42
N LEU A 22 -14.61 -8.53 12.29
CA LEU A 22 -15.22 -8.64 10.97
C LEU A 22 -15.70 -10.06 10.62
N LYS A 23 -15.19 -11.09 11.28
CA LYS A 23 -15.70 -12.46 11.16
C LYS A 23 -17.10 -12.63 11.78
N THR A 24 -17.43 -11.80 12.78
CA THR A 24 -18.72 -11.83 13.47
C THR A 24 -19.72 -10.86 12.84
N ASP A 25 -19.28 -9.62 12.57
CA ASP A 25 -20.07 -8.61 11.85
C ASP A 25 -19.16 -7.89 10.86
N SER A 26 -19.38 -8.14 9.58
CA SER A 26 -18.57 -7.57 8.49
C SER A 26 -18.91 -6.12 8.16
N LYS A 27 -19.98 -5.55 8.73
CA LYS A 27 -20.50 -4.23 8.39
C LYS A 27 -19.62 -3.10 8.95
N VAL A 28 -19.16 -2.19 8.08
CA VAL A 28 -18.30 -1.08 8.48
C VAL A 28 -18.79 0.24 7.90
N ILE A 29 -18.77 1.28 8.73
CA ILE A 29 -19.01 2.66 8.34
C ILE A 29 -17.70 3.44 8.47
N ILE A 30 -17.27 4.13 7.40
CA ILE A 30 -16.06 4.95 7.43
C ILE A 30 -16.42 6.36 7.91
N GLY A 31 -15.99 6.72 9.12
CA GLY A 31 -16.18 8.04 9.72
C GLY A 31 -15.03 9.05 9.48
N VAL A 32 -14.02 8.68 8.71
CA VAL A 32 -12.83 9.53 8.46
C VAL A 32 -13.08 10.44 7.26
N GLY A 33 -12.63 11.69 7.32
CA GLY A 33 -12.63 12.62 6.20
C GLY A 33 -11.42 12.48 5.28
N GLY A 34 -11.51 13.12 4.09
CA GLY A 34 -10.47 13.11 3.05
C GLY A 34 -10.62 11.96 2.05
N GLY A 35 -10.90 12.30 0.80
CA GLY A 35 -11.26 11.36 -0.26
C GLY A 35 -10.29 10.20 -0.43
N GLN A 36 -9.02 10.49 -0.62
CA GLN A 36 -7.98 9.46 -0.74
C GLN A 36 -7.85 8.57 0.50
N ARG A 37 -8.01 9.15 1.70
CA ARG A 37 -7.94 8.37 2.95
C ARG A 37 -9.11 7.41 3.08
N ARG A 38 -10.31 7.85 2.67
CA ARG A 38 -11.51 7.02 2.67
C ARG A 38 -11.37 5.83 1.74
N GLU A 39 -10.88 6.05 0.53
CA GLU A 39 -10.64 4.99 -0.44
C GLU A 39 -9.61 3.96 0.07
N VAL A 40 -8.47 4.41 0.59
CA VAL A 40 -7.44 3.53 1.17
C VAL A 40 -7.98 2.70 2.33
N LEU A 41 -8.79 3.31 3.20
CA LEU A 41 -9.43 2.58 4.31
C LEU A 41 -10.46 1.58 3.81
N ALA A 42 -11.29 1.96 2.83
CA ALA A 42 -12.29 1.09 2.23
C ALA A 42 -11.66 -0.18 1.65
N ARG A 43 -10.62 -0.02 0.87
CA ARG A 43 -9.84 -1.14 0.30
C ARG A 43 -9.27 -2.02 1.41
N LYS A 44 -8.65 -1.43 2.42
CA LYS A 44 -8.07 -2.19 3.52
C LYS A 44 -9.12 -2.96 4.33
N ILE A 45 -10.29 -2.36 4.57
CA ILE A 45 -11.42 -3.00 5.23
C ILE A 45 -11.92 -4.18 4.40
N ALA A 46 -12.08 -4.00 3.08
CA ALA A 46 -12.47 -5.08 2.17
C ALA A 46 -11.49 -6.26 2.19
N CYS A 47 -10.17 -6.00 2.22
CA CYS A 47 -9.14 -7.05 2.34
C CYS A 47 -9.23 -7.85 3.65
N LEU A 48 -9.79 -7.26 4.70
CA LEU A 48 -10.01 -7.93 5.99
C LEU A 48 -11.40 -8.60 6.07
N GLY A 49 -12.16 -8.64 4.97
CA GLY A 49 -13.50 -9.22 4.91
C GLY A 49 -14.62 -8.28 5.33
N GLY A 50 -14.34 -6.99 5.52
CA GLY A 50 -15.35 -6.00 5.87
C GLY A 50 -16.13 -5.49 4.66
N VAL A 51 -17.40 -5.17 4.86
CA VAL A 51 -18.33 -4.67 3.84
C VAL A 51 -18.76 -3.26 4.23
N LEU A 52 -18.60 -2.31 3.30
CA LEU A 52 -19.06 -0.95 3.53
C LEU A 52 -20.57 -0.88 3.62
N THR A 53 -21.06 -0.30 4.71
CA THR A 53 -22.48 -0.14 4.98
C THR A 53 -22.89 1.31 4.85
N THR A 54 -24.01 1.56 4.16
CA THR A 54 -24.59 2.89 4.00
C THR A 54 -25.28 3.32 5.30
N PHE A 55 -25.00 4.54 5.73
CA PHE A 55 -25.64 5.16 6.90
C PHE A 55 -26.35 6.45 6.50
N ILE A 56 -27.64 6.54 6.72
CA ILE A 56 -28.43 7.73 6.48
C ILE A 56 -29.09 8.13 7.81
N SER A 57 -28.76 9.32 8.29
CA SER A 57 -29.34 9.87 9.51
C SER A 57 -30.88 10.03 9.36
N GLN A 58 -31.63 9.63 10.36
CA GLN A 58 -33.09 9.87 10.40
C GLN A 58 -33.48 11.37 10.32
N LYS A 59 -32.52 12.27 10.58
CA LYS A 59 -32.70 13.72 10.47
C LYS A 59 -32.19 14.29 9.13
N ALA A 60 -31.85 13.45 8.17
CA ALA A 60 -31.55 13.84 6.80
C ALA A 60 -32.84 13.81 5.96
N LEU A 61 -32.99 14.73 5.04
CA LEU A 61 -34.09 14.77 4.08
C LEU A 61 -33.57 14.22 2.74
N VAL A 62 -34.00 13.04 2.37
CA VAL A 62 -33.69 12.41 1.08
C VAL A 62 -34.96 12.27 0.29
N GLY A 63 -35.03 12.95 -0.87
CA GLY A 63 -36.17 12.89 -1.77
C GLY A 63 -36.44 11.48 -2.28
N GLY A 64 -37.67 11.14 -2.48
CA GLY A 64 -38.10 9.78 -2.87
C GLY A 64 -38.04 9.51 -4.39
N TYR A 65 -37.55 10.45 -5.23
CA TYR A 65 -37.60 10.30 -6.67
C TYR A 65 -36.18 10.16 -7.27
N ASP A 66 -35.93 8.98 -7.85
CA ASP A 66 -34.78 8.61 -8.69
C ASP A 66 -33.39 8.92 -8.11
N ASN A 67 -33.25 8.73 -6.80
CA ASN A 67 -31.96 8.88 -6.14
C ASN A 67 -31.21 7.55 -6.07
N THR A 68 -29.95 7.54 -6.49
CA THR A 68 -29.03 6.39 -6.39
C THR A 68 -27.97 6.66 -5.33
N ILE A 69 -27.95 5.84 -4.27
CA ILE A 69 -26.99 5.94 -3.16
C ILE A 69 -26.23 4.62 -3.06
N GLU A 70 -24.95 4.64 -3.43
CA GLU A 70 -24.11 3.44 -3.46
C GLU A 70 -23.69 2.98 -2.04
N PRO A 71 -23.17 1.74 -1.90
CA PRO A 71 -22.72 1.20 -0.61
C PRO A 71 -21.67 2.06 0.09
N GLY A 72 -21.75 2.13 1.43
CA GLY A 72 -20.78 2.86 2.25
C GLY A 72 -20.91 4.38 2.23
N VAL A 73 -21.95 4.91 1.60
CA VAL A 73 -22.29 6.34 1.68
C VAL A 73 -22.75 6.66 3.10
N VAL A 74 -22.26 7.78 3.64
CA VAL A 74 -22.65 8.28 4.96
C VAL A 74 -23.31 9.63 4.79
N ILE A 75 -24.57 9.77 5.24
CA ILE A 75 -25.34 11.01 5.18
C ILE A 75 -25.71 11.43 6.59
N LEU A 76 -25.21 12.57 7.03
CA LEU A 76 -25.42 13.07 8.38
C LEU A 76 -26.65 13.99 8.52
N SER A 77 -26.96 14.31 9.77
CA SER A 77 -28.17 15.05 10.14
C SER A 77 -28.29 16.42 9.45
N GLY A 78 -29.49 16.77 9.02
CA GLY A 78 -29.81 18.02 8.36
C GLY A 78 -29.33 18.13 6.90
N ALA A 79 -28.69 17.09 6.36
CA ALA A 79 -28.40 17.04 4.93
C ALA A 79 -29.72 16.94 4.14
N THR A 80 -29.83 17.69 3.04
CA THR A 80 -30.97 17.69 2.14
C THR A 80 -30.52 17.25 0.76
N ILE A 81 -31.11 16.18 0.25
CA ILE A 81 -30.86 15.63 -1.08
C ILE A 81 -32.19 15.63 -1.81
N THR A 82 -32.28 16.27 -2.97
CA THR A 82 -33.55 16.44 -3.66
C THR A 82 -33.90 15.23 -4.53
N CYS A 83 -33.88 15.31 -5.84
CA CYS A 83 -34.29 14.25 -6.75
C CYS A 83 -33.27 14.02 -7.87
N ASN A 84 -33.25 12.81 -8.44
CA ASN A 84 -32.36 12.39 -9.51
C ASN A 84 -30.88 12.62 -9.18
N VAL A 85 -30.49 12.34 -7.91
CA VAL A 85 -29.11 12.51 -7.44
C VAL A 85 -28.41 11.17 -7.40
N SER A 86 -27.18 11.10 -7.89
CA SER A 86 -26.34 9.93 -7.79
C SER A 86 -25.16 10.21 -6.87
N ILE A 87 -24.94 9.35 -5.85
CA ILE A 87 -23.85 9.45 -4.88
C ILE A 87 -23.04 8.16 -4.90
N GLY A 88 -21.80 8.27 -5.32
CA GLY A 88 -20.87 7.13 -5.47
C GLY A 88 -20.40 6.56 -4.14
N GLN A 89 -19.95 5.32 -4.21
CA GLN A 89 -19.52 4.48 -3.10
C GLN A 89 -18.61 5.21 -2.10
N GLY A 90 -18.88 4.99 -0.81
CA GLY A 90 -18.00 5.46 0.25
C GLY A 90 -17.96 6.99 0.43
N THR A 91 -18.80 7.76 -0.25
CA THR A 91 -18.86 9.22 -0.15
C THR A 91 -19.46 9.66 1.19
N PHE A 92 -18.96 10.76 1.73
CA PHE A 92 -19.36 11.31 3.02
C PHE A 92 -20.05 12.66 2.85
N ILE A 93 -21.33 12.69 3.11
CA ILE A 93 -22.19 13.87 3.10
C ILE A 93 -22.39 14.35 4.54
N ASN A 94 -21.78 15.46 4.88
CA ASN A 94 -21.75 15.97 6.25
C ASN A 94 -23.03 16.78 6.59
N LYS A 95 -23.10 17.24 7.84
CA LYS A 95 -24.27 17.92 8.40
C LYS A 95 -24.68 19.14 7.58
N SER A 96 -26.01 19.34 7.43
CA SER A 96 -26.61 20.54 6.82
C SER A 96 -26.14 20.82 5.38
N THR A 97 -25.68 19.82 4.67
CA THR A 97 -25.31 19.89 3.25
C THR A 97 -26.58 19.96 2.40
N VAL A 98 -26.56 20.71 1.29
CA VAL A 98 -27.64 20.76 0.32
C VAL A 98 -27.16 20.21 -1.02
N ILE A 99 -27.80 19.17 -1.53
CA ILE A 99 -27.55 18.58 -2.83
C ILE A 99 -28.83 18.70 -3.67
N SER A 100 -28.76 19.53 -4.70
CA SER A 100 -29.87 19.84 -5.58
C SER A 100 -30.09 18.75 -6.63
N HIS A 101 -31.15 18.89 -7.41
CA HIS A 101 -31.57 17.94 -8.44
C HIS A 101 -30.50 17.68 -9.52
N ASP A 102 -30.48 16.46 -10.04
CA ASP A 102 -29.64 16.02 -11.16
C ASP A 102 -28.12 16.06 -10.87
N VAL A 103 -27.73 16.18 -9.59
CA VAL A 103 -26.34 16.23 -9.17
C VAL A 103 -25.74 14.82 -9.21
N ARG A 104 -24.50 14.70 -9.71
CA ARG A 104 -23.73 13.47 -9.67
C ARG A 104 -22.47 13.66 -8.84
N ILE A 105 -22.29 12.82 -7.81
CA ILE A 105 -21.12 12.86 -6.92
C ILE A 105 -20.40 11.51 -7.07
N GLY A 106 -19.13 11.55 -7.39
CA GLY A 106 -18.27 10.37 -7.54
C GLY A 106 -18.01 9.63 -6.23
N ARG A 107 -17.14 8.65 -6.29
CA ARG A 107 -16.80 7.76 -5.17
C ARG A 107 -15.84 8.44 -4.19
N TYR A 108 -15.97 8.07 -2.92
CA TYR A 108 -15.08 8.51 -1.84
C TYR A 108 -14.93 10.04 -1.72
N CYS A 109 -15.90 10.80 -2.14
CA CYS A 109 -15.91 12.24 -1.94
C CYS A 109 -16.18 12.62 -0.47
N GLU A 110 -15.75 13.81 -0.07
CA GLU A 110 -16.15 14.43 1.18
C GLU A 110 -16.86 15.75 0.89
N VAL A 111 -18.10 15.87 1.32
CA VAL A 111 -18.87 17.11 1.27
C VAL A 111 -19.02 17.62 2.70
N SER A 112 -18.24 18.64 3.05
CA SER A 112 -18.14 19.19 4.41
C SER A 112 -19.41 19.95 4.85
N PRO A 113 -19.57 20.23 6.15
CA PRO A 113 -20.79 20.83 6.68
C PRO A 113 -21.24 22.10 5.96
N GLY A 114 -22.52 22.18 5.67
CA GLY A 114 -23.16 23.36 5.07
C GLY A 114 -22.85 23.62 3.59
N ALA A 115 -22.05 22.78 2.95
CA ALA A 115 -21.75 22.94 1.53
C ALA A 115 -23.01 22.76 0.68
N LYS A 116 -23.07 23.46 -0.46
CA LYS A 116 -24.22 23.45 -1.38
C LYS A 116 -23.74 23.04 -2.78
N ILE A 117 -24.30 21.98 -3.32
CA ILE A 117 -24.04 21.50 -4.68
C ILE A 117 -25.33 21.69 -5.46
N LEU A 118 -25.31 22.64 -6.41
CA LEU A 118 -26.50 23.06 -7.10
C LEU A 118 -26.78 22.23 -8.36
N GLY A 119 -27.95 22.38 -8.94
CA GLY A 119 -28.52 21.51 -9.94
C GLY A 119 -27.59 21.14 -11.08
N ARG A 120 -27.57 19.88 -11.49
CA ARG A 120 -26.79 19.30 -12.58
C ARG A 120 -25.26 19.38 -12.44
N ALA A 121 -24.76 19.80 -11.27
CA ALA A 121 -23.31 19.79 -11.03
C ALA A 121 -22.77 18.36 -10.98
N ILE A 122 -21.53 18.18 -11.46
CA ILE A 122 -20.83 16.89 -11.49
C ILE A 122 -19.57 17.01 -10.65
N ILE A 123 -19.39 16.11 -9.69
CA ILE A 123 -18.23 16.06 -8.79
C ILE A 123 -17.49 14.74 -9.05
N GLY A 124 -16.24 14.82 -9.44
CA GLY A 124 -15.38 13.66 -9.67
C GLY A 124 -14.93 12.96 -8.38
N ASP A 125 -14.45 11.74 -8.52
CA ASP A 125 -14.03 10.86 -7.42
C ASP A 125 -13.04 11.54 -6.46
N ARG A 126 -13.10 11.20 -5.17
CA ARG A 126 -12.18 11.64 -4.11
C ARG A 126 -12.06 13.16 -3.91
N THR A 127 -12.98 13.92 -4.49
CA THR A 127 -12.99 15.37 -4.33
C THR A 127 -13.49 15.79 -2.95
N GLU A 128 -12.80 16.74 -2.36
CA GLU A 128 -13.10 17.30 -1.03
C GLU A 128 -13.73 18.68 -1.20
N ILE A 129 -14.98 18.86 -0.76
CA ILE A 129 -15.71 20.11 -0.81
C ILE A 129 -15.75 20.70 0.60
N GLY A 130 -15.08 21.84 0.81
CA GLY A 130 -14.95 22.48 2.10
C GLY A 130 -16.26 23.03 2.67
N ALA A 131 -16.28 23.28 3.97
CA ALA A 131 -17.46 23.75 4.68
C ALA A 131 -18.01 25.04 4.05
N ASN A 132 -19.34 25.11 3.91
CA ASN A 132 -20.08 26.25 3.30
C ASN A 132 -19.63 26.62 1.88
N ALA A 133 -18.90 25.75 1.17
CA ALA A 133 -18.61 25.99 -0.24
C ALA A 133 -19.87 25.83 -1.09
N ILE A 134 -19.94 26.58 -2.20
CA ILE A 134 -21.06 26.55 -3.14
C ILE A 134 -20.53 26.18 -4.52
N ILE A 135 -21.08 25.10 -5.09
CA ILE A 135 -20.86 24.73 -6.48
C ILE A 135 -22.09 25.18 -7.28
N LEU A 136 -21.87 26.05 -8.24
CA LEU A 136 -22.98 26.56 -9.07
C LEU A 136 -23.57 25.50 -9.99
N PRO A 137 -24.80 25.70 -10.51
CA PRO A 137 -25.40 24.76 -11.45
C PRO A 137 -24.51 24.51 -12.66
N ASP A 138 -24.62 23.31 -13.23
CA ASP A 138 -23.92 22.86 -14.44
C ASP A 138 -22.38 22.84 -14.35
N VAL A 139 -21.80 23.08 -13.16
CA VAL A 139 -20.36 23.08 -12.96
C VAL A 139 -19.84 21.65 -12.85
N ILE A 140 -18.76 21.35 -13.57
CA ILE A 140 -18.02 20.09 -13.48
C ILE A 140 -16.76 20.31 -12.65
N VAL A 141 -16.63 19.59 -11.54
CA VAL A 141 -15.41 19.52 -10.72
C VAL A 141 -14.77 18.16 -10.94
N GLY A 142 -13.53 18.14 -11.42
CA GLY A 142 -12.77 16.91 -11.68
C GLY A 142 -12.47 16.08 -10.43
N ALA A 143 -11.83 14.94 -10.60
CA ALA A 143 -11.42 14.08 -9.50
C ALA A 143 -10.25 14.65 -8.72
N ASP A 144 -10.10 14.21 -7.44
CA ASP A 144 -8.99 14.61 -6.56
C ASP A 144 -8.85 16.13 -6.35
N CYS A 145 -9.93 16.88 -6.50
CA CYS A 145 -9.97 18.31 -6.27
C CYS A 145 -10.17 18.66 -4.80
N LYS A 146 -9.71 19.86 -4.42
CA LYS A 146 -9.99 20.44 -3.09
C LYS A 146 -10.62 21.81 -3.25
N ILE A 147 -11.86 21.93 -2.79
CA ILE A 147 -12.60 23.19 -2.78
C ILE A 147 -12.49 23.77 -1.37
N GLY A 148 -11.90 24.95 -1.25
CA GLY A 148 -11.73 25.63 0.03
C GLY A 148 -13.05 25.97 0.71
N ALA A 149 -13.06 26.04 2.04
CA ALA A 149 -14.24 26.45 2.81
C ALA A 149 -14.74 27.84 2.36
N GLY A 150 -16.05 28.00 2.24
CA GLY A 150 -16.69 29.23 1.80
C GLY A 150 -16.43 29.62 0.34
N ALA A 151 -15.80 28.79 -0.45
CA ALA A 151 -15.54 29.10 -1.87
C ALA A 151 -16.81 29.04 -2.70
N VAL A 152 -16.92 29.88 -3.73
CA VAL A 152 -18.00 29.85 -4.73
C VAL A 152 -17.42 29.48 -6.08
N VAL A 153 -17.67 28.22 -6.49
CA VAL A 153 -17.17 27.67 -7.75
C VAL A 153 -18.14 28.02 -8.87
N THR A 154 -17.69 28.87 -9.78
CA THR A 154 -18.51 29.48 -10.85
C THR A 154 -18.17 28.94 -12.24
N ARG A 155 -17.21 28.04 -12.37
CA ARG A 155 -16.76 27.43 -13.64
C ARG A 155 -16.10 26.07 -13.37
N ASN A 156 -15.96 25.28 -14.40
CA ASN A 156 -15.38 23.95 -14.34
C ASN A 156 -13.96 23.97 -13.75
N ILE A 157 -13.64 22.92 -12.99
CA ILE A 157 -12.35 22.73 -12.31
C ILE A 157 -11.73 21.43 -12.80
N ASP A 158 -10.50 21.51 -13.31
CA ASP A 158 -9.73 20.33 -13.75
C ASP A 158 -9.33 19.45 -12.55
N SER A 159 -9.18 18.14 -12.81
CA SER A 159 -8.75 17.18 -11.78
C SER A 159 -7.44 17.60 -11.10
N HIS A 160 -7.27 17.17 -9.85
CA HIS A 160 -6.09 17.45 -9.02
C HIS A 160 -5.85 18.93 -8.72
N THR A 161 -6.88 19.75 -8.77
CA THR A 161 -6.79 21.20 -8.56
C THR A 161 -7.32 21.59 -7.17
N THR A 162 -6.63 22.54 -6.52
CA THR A 162 -7.12 23.16 -5.29
C THR A 162 -7.58 24.60 -5.61
N VAL A 163 -8.83 24.92 -5.26
CA VAL A 163 -9.42 26.25 -5.48
C VAL A 163 -10.00 26.82 -4.19
N ALA A 164 -9.96 28.14 -4.04
CA ALA A 164 -10.58 28.86 -2.92
C ALA A 164 -11.03 30.29 -3.32
N GLY A 165 -11.85 30.90 -2.49
CA GLY A 165 -12.32 32.30 -2.62
C GLY A 165 -13.64 32.44 -3.35
N VAL A 166 -14.08 33.71 -3.50
CA VAL A 166 -15.34 34.13 -4.16
C VAL A 166 -15.02 35.19 -5.20
N PRO A 167 -15.11 34.88 -6.50
CA PRO A 167 -15.25 33.54 -7.09
C PRO A 167 -14.02 32.69 -6.85
N ALA A 168 -14.19 31.36 -6.82
CA ALA A 168 -13.09 30.41 -6.58
C ALA A 168 -12.00 30.50 -7.68
N ARG A 169 -10.75 30.53 -7.24
CA ARG A 169 -9.56 30.55 -8.10
C ARG A 169 -8.58 29.48 -7.67
N SER A 170 -7.82 28.94 -8.61
CA SER A 170 -6.76 27.98 -8.31
C SER A 170 -5.69 28.62 -7.42
N ILE A 171 -5.39 27.95 -6.30
CA ILE A 171 -4.34 28.33 -5.36
C ILE A 171 -3.11 27.42 -5.46
N THR A 172 -3.04 26.58 -6.47
CA THR A 172 -2.03 25.54 -6.63
C THR A 172 -0.62 26.06 -6.93
N LYS A 173 -0.38 27.36 -7.10
CA LYS A 173 0.94 27.87 -7.53
C LYS A 173 2.04 27.87 -6.46
N SER A 174 1.75 27.81 -5.16
CA SER A 174 2.80 27.89 -4.12
C SER A 174 3.03 26.59 -3.34
N SER A 175 2.05 25.68 -3.29
CA SER A 175 2.15 24.48 -2.46
C SER A 175 3.04 23.38 -3.06
N ASN A 176 3.17 23.33 -4.38
CA ASN A 176 4.00 22.32 -5.07
C ASN A 176 5.49 22.41 -4.69
N ASN A 177 6.03 23.62 -4.48
CA ASN A 177 7.44 23.76 -4.14
C ASN A 177 7.72 23.38 -2.67
N ALA A 178 6.86 23.81 -1.73
CA ALA A 178 7.03 23.46 -0.32
C ALA A 178 6.76 21.96 -0.06
N PHE A 179 5.75 21.38 -0.73
CA PHE A 179 5.49 19.94 -0.66
C PHE A 179 6.62 19.13 -1.29
N LYS A 180 7.09 19.49 -2.47
CA LYS A 180 8.26 18.88 -3.12
C LYS A 180 9.52 19.01 -2.25
N LEU A 181 9.72 20.15 -1.61
CA LEU A 181 10.84 20.38 -0.69
C LEU A 181 10.75 19.47 0.54
N LYS A 182 9.58 19.40 1.21
CA LYS A 182 9.34 18.49 2.35
C LYS A 182 9.55 17.03 1.96
N SER A 183 9.07 16.61 0.78
CA SER A 183 9.29 15.26 0.26
C SER A 183 10.76 14.97 0.02
N LYS A 184 11.51 15.88 -0.58
CA LYS A 184 12.97 15.74 -0.80
C LYS A 184 13.74 15.65 0.50
N ILE A 185 13.43 16.51 1.49
CA ILE A 185 14.05 16.45 2.82
C ILE A 185 13.76 15.10 3.48
N ARG A 186 12.52 14.65 3.49
CA ARG A 186 12.13 13.37 4.06
C ARG A 186 12.86 12.20 3.41
N ASN A 187 12.94 12.18 2.08
CA ASN A 187 13.64 11.13 1.34
C ASN A 187 15.14 11.15 1.63
N LEU A 188 15.75 12.33 1.69
CA LEU A 188 17.16 12.47 2.04
C LEU A 188 17.45 11.96 3.46
N LEU A 189 16.64 12.36 4.45
CA LEU A 189 16.77 11.88 5.83
C LEU A 189 16.58 10.36 5.92
N TYR A 190 15.64 9.82 5.15
CA TYR A 190 15.42 8.38 5.05
C TYR A 190 16.68 7.68 4.50
N HIS A 191 17.27 8.17 3.38
CA HIS A 191 18.48 7.58 2.82
C HIS A 191 19.68 7.66 3.76
N ILE A 192 19.82 8.74 4.53
CA ILE A 192 20.85 8.86 5.57
C ILE A 192 20.63 7.81 6.67
N ARG A 193 19.39 7.64 7.11
CA ARG A 193 19.02 6.71 8.20
C ARG A 193 19.28 5.24 7.84
N ILE A 194 18.99 4.84 6.60
CA ILE A 194 19.13 3.44 6.15
C ILE A 194 20.52 3.11 5.63
N ALA A 195 21.38 4.10 5.46
CA ALA A 195 22.70 3.91 4.84
C ALA A 195 23.62 3.03 5.70
N ASP A 196 24.13 1.96 5.10
CA ASP A 196 25.25 1.21 5.68
C ASP A 196 26.57 1.87 5.30
N PHE A 197 27.06 2.75 6.17
CA PHE A 197 28.29 3.50 5.95
C PHE A 197 29.54 2.64 5.85
N ARG A 198 29.55 1.41 6.39
CA ARG A 198 30.67 0.46 6.22
C ARG A 198 30.71 -0.01 4.77
N LYS A 199 29.58 -0.52 4.28
CA LYS A 199 29.41 -0.95 2.89
C LYS A 199 29.70 0.16 1.88
N LEU A 200 29.24 1.39 2.16
CA LEU A 200 29.52 2.55 1.33
C LEU A 200 31.02 2.90 1.27
N ARG A 201 31.76 2.74 2.36
CA ARG A 201 33.21 2.92 2.37
C ARG A 201 33.94 1.84 1.55
N GLU A 202 33.47 0.59 1.60
CA GLU A 202 33.98 -0.49 0.76
C GLU A 202 33.74 -0.19 -0.73
N TYR A 203 32.53 0.22 -1.11
CA TYR A 203 32.22 0.65 -2.48
C TYR A 203 33.10 1.82 -2.93
N ASN A 204 33.24 2.84 -2.07
CA ASN A 204 34.08 4.00 -2.40
C ASN A 204 35.54 3.64 -2.57
N HIS A 205 36.05 2.73 -1.74
CA HIS A 205 37.41 2.20 -1.87
C HIS A 205 37.58 1.41 -3.17
N TYR A 206 36.63 0.53 -3.49
CA TYR A 206 36.68 -0.26 -4.71
C TYR A 206 36.61 0.60 -5.98
N VAL A 207 35.77 1.62 -6.01
CA VAL A 207 35.55 2.46 -7.20
C VAL A 207 36.63 3.53 -7.37
N PHE A 208 37.04 4.17 -6.29
CA PHE A 208 37.91 5.37 -6.35
C PHE A 208 39.30 5.18 -5.68
N GLY A 209 39.55 4.02 -5.09
CA GLY A 209 40.76 3.78 -4.31
C GLY A 209 40.88 4.62 -3.02
N LYS A 210 39.80 5.32 -2.63
CA LYS A 210 39.78 6.26 -1.50
C LYS A 210 38.94 5.67 -0.33
N ARG A 211 39.48 5.77 0.88
CA ARG A 211 38.73 5.37 2.09
C ARG A 211 37.72 6.42 2.59
N LYS A 212 37.92 7.69 2.22
CA LYS A 212 37.07 8.81 2.64
C LYS A 212 35.87 8.93 1.70
N LEU A 213 34.66 8.84 2.25
CA LEU A 213 33.40 8.98 1.50
C LEU A 213 33.26 10.37 0.89
N MET A 214 32.77 10.40 -0.36
CA MET A 214 32.39 11.63 -1.07
C MET A 214 30.97 12.03 -0.65
N PHE A 215 30.81 12.37 0.63
CA PHE A 215 29.48 12.52 1.27
C PHE A 215 28.64 13.63 0.63
N LEU A 216 29.27 14.74 0.23
CA LEU A 216 28.55 15.84 -0.43
C LEU A 216 27.98 15.43 -1.79
N GLU A 217 28.68 14.59 -2.53
CA GLU A 217 28.16 14.06 -3.80
C GLU A 217 27.00 13.10 -3.58
N LEU A 218 27.08 12.21 -2.60
CA LEU A 218 25.99 11.32 -2.24
C LEU A 218 24.74 12.09 -1.84
N LEU A 219 24.90 13.15 -1.02
CA LEU A 219 23.80 14.04 -0.64
C LEU A 219 23.22 14.77 -1.85
N SER A 220 24.06 15.28 -2.74
CA SER A 220 23.62 16.02 -3.94
C SER A 220 22.82 15.11 -4.89
N HIS A 221 23.27 13.88 -5.13
CA HIS A 221 22.56 12.93 -5.98
C HIS A 221 21.24 12.44 -5.34
N SER A 222 21.26 12.20 -4.04
CA SER A 222 20.03 11.89 -3.30
C SER A 222 19.01 13.02 -3.39
N TRP A 223 19.45 14.26 -3.26
CA TRP A 223 18.60 15.45 -3.37
C TRP A 223 18.06 15.68 -4.78
N MET A 224 18.93 15.58 -5.80
CA MET A 224 18.57 15.89 -7.18
C MET A 224 17.73 14.79 -7.85
N TYR A 225 18.05 13.53 -7.58
CA TYR A 225 17.50 12.39 -8.32
C TYR A 225 16.70 11.42 -7.45
N GLY A 226 16.63 11.62 -6.12
CA GLY A 226 16.00 10.66 -5.20
C GLY A 226 16.74 9.33 -5.13
N ALA A 227 18.04 9.31 -5.44
CA ALA A 227 18.87 8.12 -5.40
C ALA A 227 19.27 7.79 -3.95
N SER A 228 19.21 6.52 -3.55
CA SER A 228 19.86 6.09 -2.33
C SER A 228 21.40 6.18 -2.49
N PHE A 229 22.13 6.15 -1.39
CA PHE A 229 23.59 6.24 -1.46
C PHE A 229 24.20 5.02 -2.16
N GLU A 230 23.56 3.83 -2.03
CA GLU A 230 23.95 2.66 -2.82
C GLU A 230 23.69 2.85 -4.30
N ASN A 231 22.56 3.46 -4.70
CA ASN A 231 22.27 3.72 -6.12
C ASN A 231 23.35 4.57 -6.81
N TYR A 232 24.00 5.47 -6.08
CA TYR A 232 25.11 6.26 -6.62
C TYR A 232 26.24 5.38 -7.18
N TYR A 233 26.60 4.32 -6.45
CA TYR A 233 27.63 3.36 -6.86
C TYR A 233 27.09 2.30 -7.82
N GLU A 234 25.96 1.69 -7.52
CA GLU A 234 25.37 0.61 -8.32
C GLU A 234 25.01 1.06 -9.74
N LEU A 235 24.46 2.27 -9.87
CA LEU A 235 24.09 2.85 -11.17
C LEU A 235 25.24 3.67 -11.78
N GLN A 236 26.41 3.72 -11.14
CA GLN A 236 27.60 4.44 -11.56
C GLN A 236 27.33 5.92 -11.89
N PHE A 237 26.55 6.61 -11.06
CA PHE A 237 26.16 8.01 -11.27
C PHE A 237 27.36 8.96 -11.38
N PHE A 238 28.47 8.62 -10.75
CA PHE A 238 29.75 9.33 -10.86
C PHE A 238 30.36 9.33 -12.28
N LYS A 239 29.86 8.49 -13.20
CA LYS A 239 30.29 8.43 -14.60
C LYS A 239 29.29 9.05 -15.58
N LYS A 240 28.15 9.54 -15.08
CA LYS A 240 27.00 9.92 -15.89
C LYS A 240 26.75 11.42 -15.86
N SER A 241 26.31 11.95 -16.98
CA SER A 241 25.81 13.32 -17.07
C SER A 241 24.51 13.50 -16.28
N ARG A 242 24.15 14.75 -15.99
CA ARG A 242 22.88 15.08 -15.32
C ARG A 242 21.65 14.58 -16.08
N THR A 243 21.72 14.57 -17.41
CA THR A 243 20.62 14.10 -18.27
C THR A 243 20.46 12.60 -18.17
N GLU A 244 21.57 11.85 -18.22
CA GLU A 244 21.55 10.40 -18.07
C GLU A 244 21.07 9.98 -16.67
N CYS A 245 21.52 10.64 -15.59
CA CYS A 245 21.07 10.32 -14.23
C CYS A 245 19.55 10.45 -14.07
N ARG A 246 18.88 11.35 -14.81
CA ARG A 246 17.42 11.53 -14.78
C ARG A 246 16.63 10.40 -15.45
N GLN A 247 17.28 9.57 -16.25
CA GLN A 247 16.64 8.45 -16.95
C GLN A 247 16.54 7.18 -16.08
N TYR A 248 17.16 7.19 -14.89
CA TYR A 248 17.17 6.03 -14.02
C TYR A 248 16.02 6.04 -13.01
N LEU A 249 15.41 4.88 -12.82
CA LEU A 249 14.43 4.65 -11.79
C LEU A 249 15.12 4.48 -10.42
N THR A 250 15.32 5.60 -9.75
CA THR A 250 15.98 5.63 -8.43
C THR A 250 15.08 5.10 -7.31
N SER A 251 15.66 4.86 -6.13
CA SER A 251 14.94 4.29 -4.99
C SER A 251 13.68 5.06 -4.61
N SER A 252 13.73 6.40 -4.59
CA SER A 252 12.56 7.24 -4.28
C SER A 252 11.50 7.19 -5.37
N LEU A 253 11.90 7.26 -6.65
CA LEU A 253 10.97 7.18 -7.79
C LEU A 253 10.31 5.80 -7.87
N ARG A 254 11.08 4.75 -7.68
CA ARG A 254 10.54 3.38 -7.63
C ARG A 254 9.52 3.22 -6.52
N HIS A 255 9.80 3.75 -5.33
CA HIS A 255 8.86 3.68 -4.21
C HIS A 255 7.57 4.44 -4.48
N GLU A 256 7.68 5.61 -5.11
CA GLU A 256 6.52 6.41 -5.54
C GLU A 256 5.69 5.67 -6.59
N LEU A 257 6.31 5.15 -7.64
CA LEU A 257 5.66 4.37 -8.70
C LEU A 257 4.96 3.14 -8.10
N THR A 258 5.65 2.37 -7.26
CA THR A 258 5.07 1.17 -6.62
C THR A 258 3.81 1.50 -5.82
N ARG A 259 3.76 2.67 -5.17
CA ARG A 259 2.57 3.11 -4.44
C ARG A 259 1.42 3.52 -5.34
N GLN A 260 1.70 3.98 -6.56
CA GLN A 260 0.67 4.43 -7.49
C GLN A 260 0.06 3.26 -8.27
N VAL A 261 0.87 2.26 -8.62
CA VAL A 261 0.44 1.16 -9.51
C VAL A 261 0.02 -0.11 -8.78
N ASN A 262 0.48 -0.34 -7.54
CA ASN A 262 0.13 -1.55 -6.81
C ASN A 262 -1.06 -1.31 -5.89
N ASP A 263 -2.03 -2.20 -5.95
CA ASP A 263 -3.07 -2.25 -4.93
C ASP A 263 -2.46 -2.55 -3.55
N PRO A 264 -2.75 -1.74 -2.52
CA PRO A 264 -2.21 -1.96 -1.17
C PRO A 264 -2.58 -3.32 -0.57
N CYS A 265 -3.73 -3.89 -0.96
CA CYS A 265 -4.21 -5.17 -0.45
C CYS A 265 -3.49 -6.34 -1.09
N GLU A 266 -3.33 -6.32 -2.41
CA GLU A 266 -2.54 -7.32 -3.14
C GLU A 266 -1.06 -7.27 -2.71
N ALA A 267 -0.53 -6.07 -2.47
CA ALA A 267 0.82 -5.92 -1.94
C ALA A 267 1.00 -6.51 -0.53
N LEU A 268 -0.07 -6.63 0.27
CA LEU A 268 -0.02 -7.31 1.57
C LEU A 268 0.16 -8.82 1.42
N VAL A 269 -0.47 -9.44 0.44
CA VAL A 269 -0.28 -10.87 0.13
C VAL A 269 1.19 -11.15 -0.16
N LEU A 270 1.85 -10.29 -0.95
CA LEU A 270 3.27 -10.45 -1.29
C LEU A 270 4.23 -10.17 -0.11
N LYS A 271 3.77 -9.49 0.94
CA LYS A 271 4.57 -9.17 2.14
C LYS A 271 4.44 -10.18 3.26
N ASP A 272 3.32 -10.84 3.34
CA ASP A 272 3.02 -11.87 4.32
C ASP A 272 3.27 -13.24 3.70
N LYS A 273 4.30 -13.96 4.17
CA LYS A 273 4.70 -15.23 3.58
C LYS A 273 3.67 -16.33 3.79
N VAL A 274 2.84 -16.25 4.83
CA VAL A 274 1.75 -17.22 5.06
C VAL A 274 0.67 -17.02 3.99
N ARG A 275 0.15 -15.80 3.88
CA ARG A 275 -0.85 -15.47 2.84
C ARG A 275 -0.31 -15.73 1.43
N PHE A 276 0.97 -15.44 1.21
CA PHE A 276 1.61 -15.74 -0.08
C PHE A 276 1.58 -17.23 -0.39
N SER A 277 1.91 -18.08 0.59
CA SER A 277 1.88 -19.54 0.38
C SER A 277 0.46 -20.09 0.17
N GLU A 278 -0.54 -19.51 0.83
CA GLU A 278 -1.96 -19.87 0.65
C GLU A 278 -2.46 -19.50 -0.76
N VAL A 279 -2.23 -18.25 -1.18
CA VAL A 279 -2.73 -17.75 -2.48
C VAL A 279 -2.03 -18.38 -3.67
N PHE A 280 -0.76 -18.77 -3.53
CA PHE A 280 0.06 -19.30 -4.60
C PHE A 280 0.42 -20.79 -4.42
N GLU A 281 -0.34 -21.53 -3.61
CA GLU A 281 -0.11 -22.93 -3.30
C GLU A 281 0.11 -23.78 -4.55
N ASP A 282 -0.77 -23.61 -5.55
CA ASP A 282 -0.74 -24.39 -6.81
C ASP A 282 0.53 -24.18 -7.65
N ILE A 283 1.21 -23.04 -7.49
CA ILE A 283 2.39 -22.70 -8.31
C ILE A 283 3.71 -22.70 -7.54
N LEU A 284 3.66 -22.81 -6.21
CA LEU A 284 4.88 -22.81 -5.39
C LEU A 284 5.77 -24.02 -5.62
N GLY A 285 5.21 -25.16 -6.04
CA GLY A 285 5.93 -26.39 -6.34
C GLY A 285 6.71 -26.99 -5.16
N ARG A 286 6.36 -26.59 -3.92
CA ARG A 286 6.93 -27.09 -2.67
C ARG A 286 5.93 -26.95 -1.54
N ARG A 287 6.06 -27.80 -0.56
CA ARG A 287 5.25 -27.73 0.64
C ARG A 287 5.71 -26.60 1.55
N VAL A 288 4.75 -25.83 2.03
CA VAL A 288 4.94 -24.76 3.02
C VAL A 288 3.98 -25.01 4.18
N MET A 289 4.45 -24.90 5.41
CA MET A 289 3.63 -25.17 6.61
C MET A 289 3.86 -24.10 7.66
N THR A 290 2.81 -23.80 8.41
CA THR A 290 2.86 -23.08 9.67
C THR A 290 3.15 -24.06 10.83
N PHE A 291 3.54 -23.55 12.00
CA PHE A 291 3.76 -24.40 13.16
C PHE A 291 2.45 -25.04 13.66
N ASP A 292 1.32 -24.36 13.52
CA ASP A 292 0.02 -24.93 13.87
C ASP A 292 -0.42 -26.07 12.95
N GLU A 293 -0.04 -26.03 11.68
CA GLU A 293 -0.26 -27.14 10.76
C GLU A 293 0.61 -28.35 11.11
N ILE A 294 1.86 -28.12 11.49
CA ILE A 294 2.74 -29.19 11.99
C ILE A 294 2.13 -29.84 13.22
N LYS A 295 1.65 -29.05 14.22
CA LYS A 295 0.99 -29.57 15.42
C LYS A 295 -0.25 -30.41 15.10
N ARG A 296 -1.08 -29.95 14.16
CA ARG A 296 -2.31 -30.66 13.78
C ARG A 296 -2.04 -31.98 13.06
N GLN A 297 -1.03 -32.01 12.20
CA GLN A 297 -0.74 -33.14 11.31
C GLN A 297 0.31 -34.12 11.88
N MET A 298 1.05 -33.78 12.94
CA MET A 298 2.11 -34.64 13.48
C MET A 298 1.62 -35.98 14.06
N HIS A 299 0.33 -36.08 14.37
CA HIS A 299 -0.30 -37.28 14.88
C HIS A 299 -0.93 -38.16 13.80
N ASP A 300 -0.94 -37.69 12.54
CA ASP A 300 -1.43 -38.47 11.41
C ASP A 300 -0.39 -39.55 11.05
N PRO A 301 -0.74 -40.83 11.11
CA PRO A 301 0.17 -41.94 10.73
C PRO A 301 0.53 -41.92 9.24
N TYR A 302 -0.26 -41.26 8.40
CA TYR A 302 0.00 -41.03 6.98
C TYR A 302 0.75 -39.73 6.71
N SER A 303 1.30 -39.09 7.76
CA SER A 303 2.03 -37.85 7.62
C SER A 303 3.21 -38.01 6.65
N ILE A 304 3.30 -37.10 5.70
CA ILE A 304 4.26 -37.13 4.60
C ILE A 304 5.68 -36.92 5.14
N SER A 305 6.62 -37.75 4.71
CA SER A 305 8.05 -37.55 4.97
C SER A 305 8.54 -36.24 4.38
N ILE A 306 9.28 -35.46 5.17
CA ILE A 306 9.92 -34.23 4.73
C ILE A 306 11.43 -34.41 4.79
N ASN A 307 12.05 -34.58 3.63
CA ASN A 307 13.48 -34.93 3.56
C ASN A 307 14.37 -33.75 4.00
N GLU A 308 14.08 -32.54 3.56
CA GLU A 308 14.85 -31.33 3.89
C GLU A 308 13.93 -30.18 4.14
N VAL A 309 14.14 -29.44 5.23
CA VAL A 309 13.32 -28.27 5.62
C VAL A 309 14.18 -27.03 5.76
N VAL A 310 13.64 -25.90 5.34
CA VAL A 310 14.18 -24.57 5.59
C VAL A 310 13.21 -23.81 6.49
N ILE A 311 13.70 -23.31 7.61
CA ILE A 311 12.90 -22.58 8.58
C ILE A 311 13.12 -21.08 8.37
N LYS A 312 12.08 -20.34 8.03
CA LYS A 312 12.16 -18.91 7.69
C LYS A 312 11.26 -18.07 8.57
N PRO A 313 11.72 -16.92 9.08
CA PRO A 313 10.82 -16.01 9.80
C PRO A 313 9.69 -15.53 8.87
N ILE A 314 8.45 -15.52 9.38
CA ILE A 314 7.28 -15.00 8.66
C ILE A 314 7.51 -13.54 8.27
N LYS A 315 8.02 -12.74 9.24
CA LYS A 315 8.40 -11.34 9.04
C LYS A 315 9.91 -11.25 8.94
N GLY A 316 10.43 -10.72 7.84
CA GLY A 316 11.87 -10.56 7.62
C GLY A 316 12.22 -10.49 6.14
N GLN A 317 13.34 -9.85 5.84
CA GLN A 317 13.85 -9.65 4.48
C GLN A 317 15.31 -10.06 4.37
N ALA A 318 15.78 -10.24 3.15
CA ALA A 318 17.20 -10.47 2.82
C ALA A 318 17.87 -11.69 3.49
N GLY A 319 17.09 -12.74 3.78
CA GLY A 319 17.64 -13.99 4.32
C GLY A 319 18.01 -13.95 5.81
N GLN A 320 17.66 -12.88 6.53
CA GLN A 320 17.93 -12.81 7.97
C GLN A 320 17.08 -13.81 8.76
N GLY A 321 17.72 -14.51 9.71
CA GLY A 321 17.02 -15.44 10.60
C GLY A 321 16.57 -16.75 9.95
N ILE A 322 17.05 -17.09 8.75
CA ILE A 322 16.81 -18.40 8.15
C ILE A 322 17.63 -19.44 8.89
N ILE A 323 17.00 -20.56 9.25
CA ILE A 323 17.63 -21.70 9.87
C ILE A 323 17.63 -22.85 8.87
N PHE A 324 18.80 -23.45 8.67
CA PHE A 324 18.99 -24.66 7.89
C PHE A 324 19.29 -25.81 8.84
N PRO A 325 18.33 -26.70 9.16
CA PRO A 325 18.62 -27.88 9.97
C PRO A 325 19.70 -28.73 9.33
N MET A 326 20.62 -29.24 10.14
CA MET A 326 21.71 -30.11 9.67
C MET A 326 21.27 -31.57 9.51
N GLN A 327 20.01 -31.85 9.72
CA GLN A 327 19.43 -33.20 9.66
C GLN A 327 18.19 -33.23 8.75
N ASN A 328 17.93 -34.39 8.18
CA ASN A 328 16.70 -34.67 7.45
C ASN A 328 15.62 -35.16 8.40
N PHE A 329 14.37 -34.83 8.10
CA PHE A 329 13.22 -35.28 8.88
C PHE A 329 12.44 -36.33 8.11
N THR A 330 12.16 -37.48 8.75
CA THR A 330 11.37 -38.54 8.18
C THR A 330 9.88 -38.48 8.56
N SER A 331 9.54 -37.61 9.52
CA SER A 331 8.16 -37.39 9.93
C SER A 331 7.96 -35.94 10.46
N LEU A 332 6.71 -35.48 10.43
CA LEU A 332 6.34 -34.19 11.02
C LEU A 332 6.57 -34.16 12.53
N ARG A 333 6.48 -35.26 13.22
CA ARG A 333 6.78 -35.37 14.64
C ARG A 333 8.24 -35.07 14.93
N GLN A 334 9.17 -35.61 14.15
CA GLN A 334 10.59 -35.27 14.30
C GLN A 334 10.88 -33.79 14.04
N LEU A 335 10.23 -33.22 13.02
CA LEU A 335 10.32 -31.78 12.75
C LEU A 335 9.78 -30.96 13.92
N HIS A 336 8.61 -31.30 14.46
CA HIS A 336 8.00 -30.63 15.60
C HIS A 336 8.93 -30.63 16.81
N ASP A 337 9.48 -31.80 17.18
CA ASP A 337 10.36 -31.95 18.35
C ASP A 337 11.66 -31.14 18.17
N TYR A 338 12.23 -31.16 16.96
CA TYR A 338 13.38 -30.33 16.62
C TYR A 338 13.08 -28.84 16.78
N VAL A 339 11.94 -28.40 16.23
CA VAL A 339 11.53 -26.98 16.27
C VAL A 339 11.37 -26.50 17.70
N ILE A 340 10.67 -27.25 18.57
CA ILE A 340 10.49 -26.87 19.98
C ILE A 340 11.82 -26.77 20.70
N SER A 341 12.78 -27.65 20.39
CA SER A 341 14.10 -27.64 21.03
C SER A 341 15.01 -26.49 20.56
N THR A 342 14.80 -25.99 19.32
CA THR A 342 15.76 -25.11 18.64
C THR A 342 15.23 -23.69 18.47
N VAL A 343 13.93 -23.50 18.25
CA VAL A 343 13.31 -22.22 17.90
C VAL A 343 12.54 -21.68 19.10
N LYS A 344 12.91 -20.47 19.57
CA LYS A 344 12.27 -19.85 20.77
C LYS A 344 10.79 -19.52 20.57
N LYS A 345 10.38 -19.16 19.34
CA LYS A 345 9.02 -18.75 18.99
C LYS A 345 8.60 -19.39 17.68
N PRO A 346 8.20 -20.66 17.70
CA PRO A 346 7.87 -21.41 16.50
C PRO A 346 6.80 -20.75 15.62
N ASP A 347 5.81 -20.12 16.21
CA ASP A 347 4.69 -19.48 15.50
C ASP A 347 5.11 -18.23 14.68
N GLU A 348 6.32 -17.70 14.90
CA GLU A 348 6.86 -16.60 14.09
C GLU A 348 7.62 -17.09 12.84
N TYR A 349 7.63 -18.41 12.56
CA TYR A 349 8.37 -19.02 11.45
C TYR A 349 7.47 -19.83 10.52
N LEU A 350 7.89 -19.89 9.24
CA LEU A 350 7.40 -20.80 8.22
C LEU A 350 8.40 -21.93 8.02
N TYR A 351 7.88 -23.10 7.71
CA TYR A 351 8.60 -24.34 7.49
C TYR A 351 8.39 -24.78 6.04
N GLU A 352 9.42 -24.63 5.23
CA GLU A 352 9.34 -24.87 3.79
C GLU A 352 10.19 -26.07 3.41
N GLU A 353 9.69 -26.88 2.49
CA GLU A 353 10.49 -27.89 1.82
C GLU A 353 11.62 -27.22 1.02
N ARG A 354 12.83 -27.77 1.10
CA ARG A 354 13.99 -27.20 0.42
C ARG A 354 13.87 -27.38 -1.08
N ILE A 355 14.09 -26.30 -1.81
CA ILE A 355 14.13 -26.32 -3.27
C ILE A 355 15.44 -26.94 -3.73
N ILE A 356 15.34 -28.01 -4.54
CA ILE A 356 16.47 -28.58 -5.26
C ILE A 356 16.65 -27.81 -6.57
N GLN A 357 17.81 -27.19 -6.72
CA GLN A 357 18.12 -26.39 -7.91
C GLN A 357 18.30 -27.28 -9.14
N HIS A 358 17.73 -26.86 -10.29
CA HIS A 358 17.91 -27.56 -11.55
C HIS A 358 19.40 -27.68 -11.92
N SER A 359 19.79 -28.82 -12.47
CA SER A 359 21.19 -29.14 -12.75
C SER A 359 21.92 -28.12 -13.62
N ALA A 360 21.25 -27.50 -14.59
CA ALA A 360 21.83 -26.46 -15.43
C ALA A 360 22.18 -25.19 -14.63
N LEU A 361 21.33 -24.79 -13.69
CA LEU A 361 21.57 -23.63 -12.82
C LEU A 361 22.62 -23.96 -11.73
N ASN A 362 22.67 -25.22 -11.30
CA ASN A 362 23.63 -25.69 -10.32
C ASN A 362 25.08 -25.59 -10.83
N LYS A 363 25.29 -25.66 -12.16
CA LYS A 363 26.60 -25.44 -12.78
C LYS A 363 27.13 -24.02 -12.62
N LEU A 364 26.22 -23.02 -12.46
CA LEU A 364 26.61 -21.62 -12.29
C LEU A 364 27.10 -21.35 -10.87
N ASN A 365 26.38 -21.83 -9.88
CA ASN A 365 26.79 -21.80 -8.48
C ASN A 365 26.04 -22.89 -7.68
N PRO A 366 26.73 -23.96 -7.26
CA PRO A 366 26.10 -25.04 -6.49
C PRO A 366 25.89 -24.68 -5.01
N SER A 367 26.54 -23.63 -4.51
CA SER A 367 26.49 -23.25 -3.09
C SER A 367 25.30 -22.35 -2.72
N SER A 368 24.51 -21.93 -3.70
CA SER A 368 23.35 -21.08 -3.46
C SER A 368 22.28 -21.25 -4.53
N LEU A 369 21.03 -21.00 -4.15
CA LEU A 369 19.93 -21.03 -5.10
C LEU A 369 20.03 -19.86 -6.09
N ASN A 370 20.21 -20.18 -7.37
CA ASN A 370 20.17 -19.19 -8.46
C ASN A 370 18.71 -18.96 -8.88
N THR A 371 18.29 -17.73 -9.02
CA THR A 371 16.89 -17.37 -9.26
C THR A 371 16.72 -16.45 -10.44
N LEU A 372 15.64 -16.63 -11.20
CA LEU A 372 15.18 -15.67 -12.19
C LEU A 372 14.28 -14.64 -11.49
N ARG A 373 14.59 -13.36 -11.63
CA ARG A 373 13.71 -12.28 -11.23
C ARG A 373 13.06 -11.70 -12.48
N ILE A 374 11.75 -11.85 -12.55
CA ILE A 374 10.93 -11.33 -13.64
C ILE A 374 10.16 -10.12 -13.10
N VAL A 375 10.29 -8.98 -13.76
CA VAL A 375 9.50 -7.79 -13.45
C VAL A 375 8.42 -7.67 -14.51
N THR A 376 7.17 -7.68 -14.06
CA THR A 376 6.00 -7.57 -14.90
C THR A 376 5.21 -6.30 -14.58
N TYR A 377 4.47 -5.82 -15.58
CA TYR A 377 3.46 -4.78 -15.45
C TYR A 377 2.14 -5.32 -15.99
N TYR A 378 1.08 -5.19 -15.21
CA TYR A 378 -0.27 -5.54 -15.63
C TYR A 378 -1.02 -4.28 -16.02
N ASP A 379 -1.49 -4.23 -17.26
CA ASP A 379 -2.35 -3.18 -17.77
C ASP A 379 -3.80 -3.64 -17.69
N GLU A 380 -4.52 -3.12 -16.70
CA GLU A 380 -5.90 -3.46 -16.43
C GLU A 380 -6.84 -3.06 -17.55
N SER A 381 -6.52 -1.98 -18.30
CA SER A 381 -7.35 -1.46 -19.37
C SER A 381 -7.48 -2.40 -20.58
N ILE A 382 -6.44 -3.20 -20.82
CA ILE A 382 -6.37 -4.18 -21.92
C ILE A 382 -6.21 -5.63 -21.42
N ASN A 383 -6.30 -5.84 -20.11
CA ASN A 383 -6.15 -7.14 -19.44
C ASN A 383 -4.87 -7.89 -19.88
N LYS A 384 -3.73 -7.20 -19.88
CA LYS A 384 -2.47 -7.72 -20.41
C LYS A 384 -1.33 -7.60 -19.42
N VAL A 385 -0.52 -8.65 -19.31
CA VAL A 385 0.74 -8.64 -18.55
C VAL A 385 1.90 -8.48 -19.53
N ASP A 386 2.68 -7.44 -19.33
CA ASP A 386 3.94 -7.21 -20.05
C ASP A 386 5.14 -7.51 -19.16
N VAL A 387 6.14 -8.17 -19.70
CA VAL A 387 7.41 -8.45 -19.04
C VAL A 387 8.38 -7.32 -19.32
N TRP A 388 8.73 -6.54 -18.28
CA TRP A 388 9.67 -5.42 -18.43
C TRP A 388 11.13 -5.83 -18.33
N SER A 389 11.45 -6.77 -17.46
CA SER A 389 12.80 -7.29 -17.34
C SER A 389 12.86 -8.68 -16.78
N VAL A 390 13.89 -9.42 -17.18
CA VAL A 390 14.25 -10.71 -16.62
C VAL A 390 15.71 -10.67 -16.22
N VAL A 391 16.01 -10.96 -14.95
CA VAL A 391 17.37 -10.96 -14.42
C VAL A 391 17.67 -12.28 -13.76
N LEU A 392 18.73 -12.96 -14.20
CA LEU A 392 19.29 -14.10 -13.51
C LEU A 392 20.14 -13.64 -12.33
N ARG A 393 19.74 -14.00 -11.13
CA ARG A 393 20.52 -13.77 -9.90
C ARG A 393 21.33 -15.03 -9.60
N ILE A 394 22.63 -14.90 -9.73
CA ILE A 394 23.58 -15.94 -9.32
C ILE A 394 24.03 -15.63 -7.91
N GLY A 395 23.85 -16.56 -6.99
CA GLY A 395 24.30 -16.40 -5.62
C GLY A 395 25.82 -16.29 -5.57
N ILE A 396 26.33 -15.42 -4.71
CA ILE A 396 27.75 -15.36 -4.37
C ILE A 396 27.89 -16.24 -3.12
N LYS A 397 29.00 -16.98 -2.99
CA LYS A 397 29.30 -17.91 -1.88
C LYS A 397 28.51 -17.65 -0.61
N ALA A 398 27.90 -18.69 -0.05
CA ALA A 398 27.22 -18.58 1.23
C ALA A 398 28.11 -17.84 2.23
N ARG A 399 27.60 -16.77 2.82
CA ARG A 399 28.18 -16.24 4.05
C ARG A 399 27.95 -17.30 5.11
N THR A 400 29.01 -17.98 5.49
CA THR A 400 29.08 -18.85 6.67
C THR A 400 28.69 -18.08 7.91
#